data_22180e8e0ecbc80ae5d5ed51d4bdff9a
#
_entry.id   22180e8e0ecbc80ae5d5ed51d4bdff9a
#
_cell.length_a   1.000
_cell.length_b   1.000
_cell.length_c   1.000
_cell.angle_alpha   90.00
_cell.angle_beta   90.00
_cell.angle_gamma   90.00
#
_symmetry.space_group_name_H-M   'P 1'
#
loop_
_entity.id
_entity.type
_entity.pdbx_description
1 polymer ?
#
loop_
_entity_poly.entity_id
_entity_poly.type
_entity_poly.pdbx_seq_one_letter_code
_entity_poly.pdbx_strand_id
1 'polypeptide(L)'
;MALNLRQTVTDFLKTHPEERFTARDLACWMFENMREACEEKRRNSQQDLSDDARLLWQLVAEIGANRPEIQKRWPQVRTTETRPRRYYWTNASEAAEVAKVEGVAPELVGKLAGKALSEHALYPLLCRFLHVEQGLYPKRVDEKRSINRHGPNGNKWLYPDLVAMEDIGAEWDREIRACVQQVGAQRTRLWSFEVKLLVNRSNVREVWFQAVSNSSWANFGYLVAADIQESAMKELRLLAASYGIGLIRLNAEDPSESEILIPARERPDIDWDACNRLALENTDFRDFISWVRQFHQTDNARVGDWDLPEAVE
;
A
#
# COMPACT_ATOMS: atom_id res chain seq x y z
N MET A 1 27.58 17.54 6.13
CA MET A 1 27.40 17.01 7.51
C MET A 1 26.38 15.90 7.43
N ALA A 2 26.72 14.69 7.90
CA ALA A 2 25.81 13.55 7.79
C ALA A 2 24.48 13.83 8.52
N LEU A 3 23.36 13.48 7.91
CA LEU A 3 22.02 13.70 8.44
C LEU A 3 21.79 12.82 9.67
N ASN A 4 21.74 13.43 10.87
CA ASN A 4 21.34 12.73 12.09
C ASN A 4 19.81 12.77 12.23
N LEU A 5 19.13 11.89 11.51
CA LEU A 5 17.68 11.85 11.41
C LEU A 5 16.97 11.85 12.77
N ARG A 6 17.45 11.06 13.74
CA ARG A 6 16.84 10.94 15.07
C ARG A 6 16.88 12.28 15.82
N GLN A 7 18.03 12.94 15.79
CA GLN A 7 18.21 14.24 16.45
C GLN A 7 17.40 15.32 15.74
N THR A 8 17.44 15.33 14.41
CA THR A 8 16.73 16.31 13.58
C THR A 8 15.22 16.25 13.80
N VAL A 9 14.61 15.06 13.80
CA VAL A 9 13.18 14.88 14.11
C VAL A 9 12.87 15.41 15.50
N THR A 10 13.68 15.07 16.49
CA THR A 10 13.45 15.47 17.86
C THR A 10 13.56 16.97 18.05
N ASP A 11 14.57 17.62 17.48
CA ASP A 11 14.79 19.06 17.58
C ASP A 11 13.67 19.84 16.89
N PHE A 12 13.21 19.36 15.72
CA PHE A 12 12.06 19.96 15.05
C PHE A 12 10.80 19.89 15.91
N LEU A 13 10.44 18.72 16.42
CA LEU A 13 9.25 18.54 17.26
C LEU A 13 9.33 19.36 18.57
N LYS A 14 10.53 19.50 19.12
CA LYS A 14 10.77 20.31 20.33
C LYS A 14 10.53 21.80 20.10
N THR A 15 10.80 22.29 18.88
CA THR A 15 10.54 23.71 18.51
C THR A 15 9.10 23.97 18.11
N HIS A 16 8.29 22.89 17.90
CA HIS A 16 6.87 22.94 17.55
C HIS A 16 6.02 22.16 18.58
N PRO A 17 6.03 22.57 19.85
CA PRO A 17 5.34 21.84 20.90
C PRO A 17 3.83 21.83 20.66
N GLU A 18 3.21 20.68 20.88
CA GLU A 18 1.77 20.40 20.69
C GLU A 18 1.28 20.37 19.22
N GLU A 19 2.10 20.73 18.24
CA GLU A 19 1.79 20.50 16.84
C GLU A 19 2.03 19.03 16.47
N ARG A 20 1.28 18.54 15.48
CA ARG A 20 1.28 17.13 15.10
C ARG A 20 1.66 16.97 13.64
N PHE A 21 2.74 16.24 13.38
CA PHE A 21 3.34 16.05 12.06
C PHE A 21 3.35 14.58 11.66
N THR A 22 3.00 14.26 10.43
CA THR A 22 3.24 12.93 9.87
C THR A 22 4.74 12.70 9.61
N ALA A 23 5.15 11.47 9.41
CA ALA A 23 6.52 11.17 8.99
C ALA A 23 6.85 11.88 7.66
N ARG A 24 5.86 12.05 6.79
CA ARG A 24 5.99 12.75 5.52
C ARG A 24 6.22 14.25 5.71
N ASP A 25 5.45 14.90 6.59
CA ASP A 25 5.65 16.34 6.88
C ASP A 25 7.08 16.58 7.38
N LEU A 26 7.57 15.70 8.26
CA LEU A 26 8.93 15.77 8.79
C LEU A 26 9.98 15.55 7.68
N ALA A 27 9.75 14.58 6.78
CA ALA A 27 10.64 14.31 5.65
C ALA A 27 10.67 15.47 4.66
N CYS A 28 9.52 16.05 4.31
CA CYS A 28 9.44 17.21 3.43
C CYS A 28 10.17 18.40 4.05
N TRP A 29 9.93 18.69 5.33
CA TRP A 29 10.64 19.76 6.03
C TRP A 29 12.17 19.57 6.02
N MET A 30 12.64 18.33 6.26
CA MET A 30 14.08 18.01 6.19
C MET A 30 14.63 18.24 4.78
N PHE A 31 13.89 17.82 3.77
CA PHE A 31 14.30 17.97 2.39
C PHE A 31 14.40 19.44 1.97
N GLU A 32 13.48 20.29 2.44
CA GLU A 32 13.46 21.71 2.13
C GLU A 32 14.54 22.49 2.91
N ASN A 33 14.75 22.17 4.20
CA ASN A 33 15.60 22.95 5.09
C ASN A 33 17.01 22.40 5.29
N MET A 34 17.25 21.13 4.93
CA MET A 34 18.54 20.43 5.10
C MET A 34 19.01 19.76 3.79
N ARG A 35 18.80 20.44 2.66
CA ARG A 35 19.03 19.88 1.33
C ARG A 35 20.43 19.28 1.15
N GLU A 36 21.46 19.96 1.63
CA GLU A 36 22.85 19.46 1.54
C GLU A 36 23.05 18.13 2.26
N ALA A 37 22.48 17.96 3.45
CA ALA A 37 22.57 16.72 4.21
C ALA A 37 21.75 15.59 3.53
N CYS A 38 20.62 15.94 2.93
CA CYS A 38 19.80 15.01 2.13
C CYS A 38 20.54 14.55 0.87
N GLU A 39 21.23 15.47 0.16
CA GLU A 39 22.04 15.13 -1.01
C GLU A 39 23.30 14.32 -0.63
N GLU A 40 23.92 14.59 0.50
CA GLU A 40 25.02 13.76 1.04
C GLU A 40 24.53 12.34 1.33
N LYS A 41 23.33 12.20 1.92
CA LYS A 41 22.68 10.90 2.15
C LYS A 41 22.41 10.18 0.83
N ARG A 42 21.87 10.88 -0.18
CA ARG A 42 21.63 10.34 -1.53
C ARG A 42 22.91 9.74 -2.12
N ARG A 43 24.03 10.48 -2.06
CA ARG A 43 25.34 10.04 -2.59
C ARG A 43 25.92 8.84 -1.87
N ASN A 44 25.64 8.70 -0.58
CA ASN A 44 26.19 7.64 0.26
C ASN A 44 25.27 6.42 0.36
N SER A 45 24.08 6.46 -0.27
CA SER A 45 23.12 5.35 -0.26
C SER A 45 23.56 4.26 -1.23
N GLN A 46 23.37 3.01 -0.83
CA GLN A 46 23.51 1.84 -1.72
C GLN A 46 22.24 1.62 -2.56
N GLN A 47 21.14 2.28 -2.22
CA GLN A 47 19.90 2.23 -2.96
C GLN A 47 19.89 3.33 -4.03
N ASP A 48 19.15 3.08 -5.12
CA ASP A 48 18.93 4.07 -6.15
C ASP A 48 17.95 5.15 -5.64
N LEU A 49 18.51 6.26 -5.18
CA LEU A 49 17.79 7.45 -4.75
C LEU A 49 17.91 8.58 -5.78
N SER A 50 17.84 8.23 -7.08
CA SER A 50 18.11 9.15 -8.19
C SER A 50 17.13 10.32 -8.26
N ASP A 51 15.89 10.16 -7.79
CA ASP A 51 14.88 11.21 -7.76
C ASP A 51 14.54 11.67 -6.34
N ASP A 52 13.96 12.87 -6.23
CA ASP A 52 13.58 13.49 -4.95
C ASP A 52 12.46 12.72 -4.26
N ALA A 53 11.58 12.09 -5.03
CA ALA A 53 10.48 11.31 -4.48
C ALA A 53 11.02 10.07 -3.76
N ARG A 54 11.95 9.32 -4.36
CA ARG A 54 12.59 8.16 -3.74
C ARG A 54 13.34 8.53 -2.46
N LEU A 55 14.05 9.67 -2.48
CA LEU A 55 14.72 10.15 -1.28
C LEU A 55 13.74 10.51 -0.17
N LEU A 56 12.63 11.20 -0.49
CA LEU A 56 11.56 11.49 0.48
C LEU A 56 10.96 10.21 1.05
N TRP A 57 10.69 9.20 0.22
CA TRP A 57 10.19 7.91 0.67
C TRP A 57 11.17 7.21 1.63
N GLN A 58 12.45 7.23 1.30
CA GLN A 58 13.48 6.67 2.17
C GLN A 58 13.50 7.39 3.53
N LEU A 59 13.41 8.72 3.55
CA LEU A 59 13.34 9.50 4.78
C LEU A 59 12.09 9.14 5.63
N VAL A 60 10.92 9.02 4.99
CA VAL A 60 9.67 8.60 5.66
C VAL A 60 9.82 7.21 6.29
N ALA A 61 10.33 6.25 5.52
CA ALA A 61 10.54 4.89 6.00
C ALA A 61 11.52 4.85 7.19
N GLU A 62 12.60 5.62 7.11
CA GLU A 62 13.59 5.70 8.19
C GLU A 62 13.05 6.41 9.44
N ILE A 63 12.22 7.45 9.31
CA ILE A 63 11.54 8.08 10.44
C ILE A 63 10.68 7.05 11.16
N GLY A 64 9.89 6.28 10.40
CA GLY A 64 9.06 5.21 10.94
C GLY A 64 9.86 4.12 11.64
N ALA A 65 10.92 3.63 11.01
CA ALA A 65 11.79 2.58 11.56
C ALA A 65 12.54 3.04 12.83
N ASN A 66 12.95 4.30 12.88
CA ASN A 66 13.67 4.86 14.03
C ASN A 66 12.75 5.30 15.19
N ARG A 67 11.44 5.29 15.01
CA ARG A 67 10.47 5.72 16.03
C ARG A 67 10.71 5.09 17.42
N PRO A 68 10.87 3.76 17.56
CA PRO A 68 11.04 3.15 18.89
C PRO A 68 12.28 3.69 19.61
N GLU A 69 13.37 3.87 18.86
CA GLU A 69 14.63 4.41 19.41
C GLU A 69 14.52 5.89 19.76
N ILE A 70 13.79 6.69 18.95
CA ILE A 70 13.52 8.10 19.23
C ILE A 70 12.73 8.20 20.53
N GLN A 71 11.63 7.45 20.67
CA GLN A 71 10.77 7.48 21.85
C GLN A 71 11.48 6.97 23.12
N LYS A 72 12.35 5.97 22.96
CA LYS A 72 13.18 5.47 24.07
C LYS A 72 14.16 6.52 24.58
N ARG A 73 14.78 7.27 23.68
CA ARG A 73 15.78 8.29 24.03
C ARG A 73 15.14 9.62 24.47
N TRP A 74 14.02 9.97 23.89
CA TRP A 74 13.25 11.18 24.19
C TRP A 74 11.77 10.82 24.44
N PRO A 75 11.41 10.48 25.69
CA PRO A 75 10.05 10.06 26.03
C PRO A 75 8.98 11.12 25.78
N GLN A 76 9.39 12.39 25.60
CA GLN A 76 8.51 13.51 25.24
C GLN A 76 8.03 13.44 23.78
N VAL A 77 8.73 12.70 22.91
CA VAL A 77 8.28 12.44 21.55
C VAL A 77 7.21 11.34 21.60
N ARG A 78 5.96 11.73 21.34
CA ARG A 78 4.82 10.83 21.30
C ARG A 78 4.30 10.68 19.88
N THR A 79 3.50 9.65 19.68
CA THR A 79 2.78 9.44 18.42
C THR A 79 1.33 9.13 18.68
N THR A 80 0.45 9.55 17.77
CA THR A 80 -0.97 9.13 17.81
C THR A 80 -1.09 7.65 17.56
N GLU A 81 -2.12 7.02 18.11
CA GLU A 81 -2.45 5.61 17.83
C GLU A 81 -3.19 5.46 16.50
N THR A 82 -3.90 6.52 16.10
CA THR A 82 -4.63 6.57 14.82
C THR A 82 -3.68 6.82 13.64
N ARG A 83 -4.00 6.28 12.46
CA ARG A 83 -3.28 6.57 11.22
C ARG A 83 -4.01 7.66 10.40
N PRO A 84 -3.26 8.50 9.66
CA PRO A 84 -1.80 8.57 9.63
C PRO A 84 -1.23 8.89 11.00
N ARG A 85 -0.17 8.18 11.38
CA ARG A 85 0.48 8.38 12.67
C ARG A 85 1.16 9.74 12.69
N ARG A 86 0.87 10.56 13.72
CA ARG A 86 1.43 11.89 13.88
C ARG A 86 2.39 11.93 15.05
N TYR A 87 3.56 12.48 14.83
CA TYR A 87 4.59 12.73 15.81
C TYR A 87 4.36 14.10 16.45
N TYR A 88 4.55 14.20 17.74
CA TYR A 88 4.44 15.47 18.47
C TYR A 88 5.31 15.46 19.71
N TRP A 89 5.63 16.67 20.20
CA TRP A 89 6.35 16.85 21.44
C TRP A 89 5.39 17.22 22.55
N THR A 90 5.48 16.56 23.71
CA THR A 90 4.68 16.89 24.88
C THR A 90 5.45 16.66 26.16
N ASN A 91 5.26 17.57 27.13
CA ASN A 91 5.75 17.42 28.50
C ASN A 91 4.64 16.92 29.44
N ALA A 92 3.43 16.68 28.92
CA ALA A 92 2.31 16.20 29.73
C ALA A 92 2.50 14.72 30.11
N SER A 93 2.04 14.34 31.30
CA SER A 93 1.98 12.94 31.70
C SER A 93 0.93 12.18 30.90
N GLU A 94 1.08 10.87 30.74
CA GLU A 94 0.10 10.00 30.07
C GLU A 94 -1.32 10.20 30.60
N ALA A 95 -1.48 10.30 31.93
CA ALA A 95 -2.77 10.52 32.58
C ALA A 95 -3.38 11.89 32.23
N ALA A 96 -2.56 12.92 32.02
CA ALA A 96 -3.04 14.26 31.63
C ALA A 96 -3.43 14.31 30.14
N GLU A 97 -2.81 13.51 29.28
CA GLU A 97 -3.20 13.39 27.86
C GLU A 97 -4.50 12.61 27.68
N VAL A 98 -4.69 11.51 28.41
CA VAL A 98 -5.95 10.76 28.42
C VAL A 98 -7.12 11.64 28.85
N ALA A 99 -6.94 12.43 29.91
CA ALA A 99 -7.97 13.37 30.37
C ALA A 99 -8.31 14.49 29.36
N LYS A 100 -7.34 14.90 28.51
CA LYS A 100 -7.57 15.86 27.41
C LYS A 100 -8.35 15.24 26.24
N VAL A 101 -8.15 13.96 25.95
CA VAL A 101 -8.79 13.23 24.83
C VAL A 101 -10.23 12.86 25.16
N GLU A 102 -10.55 12.55 26.41
CA GLU A 102 -11.92 12.24 26.86
C GLU A 102 -12.88 13.45 26.82
N GLY A 103 -12.35 14.67 26.68
CA GLY A 103 -13.15 15.91 26.60
C GLY A 103 -13.42 16.43 25.18
N VAL A 104 -12.90 15.79 24.13
CA VAL A 104 -13.10 16.22 22.73
C VAL A 104 -13.96 15.20 22.00
N ALA A 105 -15.23 15.57 21.80
CA ALA A 105 -16.17 14.82 20.97
C ALA A 105 -15.64 14.61 19.53
N PRO A 106 -15.99 13.50 18.87
CA PRO A 106 -15.50 13.16 17.54
C PRO A 106 -16.25 13.97 16.47
N GLU A 107 -15.88 15.23 16.29
CA GLU A 107 -16.30 16.05 15.15
C GLU A 107 -15.07 16.43 14.32
N LEU A 108 -14.57 15.49 13.51
CA LEU A 108 -13.72 15.81 12.36
C LEU A 108 -13.63 14.63 11.39
N VAL A 109 -14.76 13.97 11.14
CA VAL A 109 -14.95 13.15 9.95
C VAL A 109 -15.88 13.94 9.03
N GLY A 110 -15.33 14.80 8.22
CA GLY A 110 -16.15 15.49 7.26
C GLY A 110 -15.61 16.84 6.80
N LYS A 111 -14.49 16.82 6.11
CA LYS A 111 -14.20 17.85 5.09
C LYS A 111 -12.99 17.41 4.26
N LEU A 112 -13.14 16.40 3.45
CA LEU A 112 -12.47 16.36 2.15
C LEU A 112 -13.27 17.32 1.27
N ALA A 113 -12.94 18.60 1.39
CA ALA A 113 -13.55 19.64 0.59
C ALA A 113 -13.01 19.57 -0.84
N GLY A 114 -13.87 19.23 -1.81
CA GLY A 114 -13.73 19.79 -3.12
C GLY A 114 -13.74 18.89 -4.35
N LYS A 115 -13.54 17.56 -4.25
CA LYS A 115 -13.84 16.64 -5.36
C LYS A 115 -14.37 15.34 -4.77
N ALA A 116 -15.56 14.92 -5.22
CA ALA A 116 -16.06 13.59 -4.90
C ALA A 116 -15.04 12.56 -5.39
N LEU A 117 -14.34 11.91 -4.44
CA LEU A 117 -13.38 10.85 -4.74
C LEU A 117 -14.16 9.73 -5.43
N SER A 118 -13.65 9.21 -6.54
CA SER A 118 -14.24 8.06 -7.24
C SER A 118 -13.37 6.83 -7.03
N GLU A 119 -13.92 5.61 -7.19
CA GLU A 119 -13.11 4.38 -7.15
C GLU A 119 -11.96 4.43 -8.16
N HIS A 120 -12.22 5.03 -9.34
CA HIS A 120 -11.18 5.24 -10.36
C HIS A 120 -9.99 6.09 -9.88
N ALA A 121 -10.23 7.05 -8.98
CA ALA A 121 -9.17 7.88 -8.43
C ALA A 121 -8.30 7.11 -7.41
N LEU A 122 -8.79 6.00 -6.87
CA LEU A 122 -8.04 5.16 -5.94
C LEU A 122 -7.03 4.24 -6.64
N TYR A 123 -7.24 3.88 -7.90
CA TYR A 123 -6.37 2.91 -8.60
C TYR A 123 -4.91 3.37 -8.70
N PRO A 124 -4.59 4.60 -9.13
CA PRO A 124 -3.20 5.06 -9.17
C PRO A 124 -2.57 5.12 -7.77
N LEU A 125 -3.35 5.48 -6.75
CA LEU A 125 -2.88 5.54 -5.37
C LEU A 125 -2.56 4.16 -4.83
N LEU A 126 -3.41 3.18 -5.14
CA LEU A 126 -3.17 1.78 -4.79
C LEU A 126 -1.95 1.23 -5.54
N CYS A 127 -1.82 1.48 -6.85
CA CYS A 127 -0.63 1.07 -7.61
C CYS A 127 0.65 1.61 -6.97
N ARG A 128 0.63 2.86 -6.52
CA ARG A 128 1.77 3.47 -5.82
C ARG A 128 2.08 2.75 -4.50
N PHE A 129 1.09 2.50 -3.67
CA PHE A 129 1.25 1.74 -2.42
C PHE A 129 1.81 0.36 -2.67
N LEU A 130 1.23 -0.38 -3.62
CA LEU A 130 1.63 -1.75 -3.94
C LEU A 130 3.06 -1.81 -4.47
N HIS A 131 3.46 -0.86 -5.32
CA HIS A 131 4.80 -0.86 -5.87
C HIS A 131 5.85 -0.42 -4.85
N VAL A 132 5.62 0.71 -4.20
CA VAL A 132 6.65 1.35 -3.35
C VAL A 132 6.78 0.65 -1.99
N GLU A 133 5.64 0.31 -1.36
CA GLU A 133 5.64 -0.24 0.00
C GLU A 133 5.64 -1.77 0.02
N GLN A 134 5.14 -2.43 -1.03
CA GLN A 134 5.00 -3.88 -1.09
C GLN A 134 5.93 -4.53 -2.15
N GLY A 135 6.62 -3.74 -2.98
CA GLY A 135 7.51 -4.27 -4.03
C GLY A 135 6.79 -5.01 -5.15
N LEU A 136 5.50 -4.77 -5.33
CA LEU A 136 4.69 -5.44 -6.33
C LEU A 136 4.71 -4.70 -7.67
N TYR A 137 4.39 -5.42 -8.73
CA TYR A 137 4.19 -4.90 -10.08
C TYR A 137 2.70 -4.89 -10.42
N PRO A 138 1.99 -3.78 -10.14
CA PRO A 138 0.54 -3.70 -10.31
C PRO A 138 0.12 -3.43 -11.75
N LYS A 139 -1.06 -3.94 -12.10
CA LYS A 139 -1.76 -3.68 -13.35
C LYS A 139 -3.25 -3.52 -13.10
N ARG A 140 -3.84 -2.42 -13.60
CA ARG A 140 -5.28 -2.24 -13.62
C ARG A 140 -5.92 -3.13 -14.67
N VAL A 141 -7.08 -3.69 -14.34
CA VAL A 141 -7.95 -4.42 -15.25
C VAL A 141 -9.20 -3.59 -15.51
N ASP A 142 -9.35 -3.07 -16.72
CA ASP A 142 -10.53 -2.29 -17.08
C ASP A 142 -11.66 -3.23 -17.51
N GLU A 143 -12.74 -3.26 -16.75
CA GLU A 143 -13.95 -4.03 -17.04
C GLU A 143 -14.58 -3.72 -18.41
N LYS A 144 -14.41 -2.47 -18.90
CA LYS A 144 -14.91 -2.02 -20.21
C LYS A 144 -14.19 -2.67 -21.38
N ARG A 145 -12.99 -3.19 -21.15
CA ARG A 145 -12.19 -3.94 -22.13
C ARG A 145 -12.53 -5.42 -22.16
N SER A 146 -13.57 -5.82 -21.43
CA SER A 146 -14.05 -7.20 -21.37
C SER A 146 -15.15 -7.46 -22.38
N ILE A 147 -15.18 -8.67 -22.92
CA ILE A 147 -16.26 -9.16 -23.76
C ILE A 147 -17.46 -9.44 -22.85
N ASN A 148 -18.47 -8.57 -22.87
CA ASN A 148 -19.68 -8.78 -22.07
C ASN A 148 -20.59 -9.82 -22.74
N ARG A 149 -20.52 -11.06 -22.29
CA ARG A 149 -21.40 -12.16 -22.73
C ARG A 149 -22.58 -12.41 -21.78
N HIS A 150 -22.59 -11.78 -20.61
CA HIS A 150 -23.50 -12.11 -19.51
C HIS A 150 -24.57 -11.03 -19.23
N GLY A 151 -24.67 -10.01 -20.10
CA GLY A 151 -25.67 -8.94 -19.97
C GLY A 151 -25.26 -7.80 -19.00
N PRO A 152 -26.19 -6.88 -18.69
CA PRO A 152 -25.92 -5.76 -17.79
C PRO A 152 -25.42 -6.24 -16.42
N ASN A 153 -24.30 -5.70 -15.94
CA ASN A 153 -23.63 -6.10 -14.69
C ASN A 153 -23.08 -7.53 -14.64
N GLY A 154 -23.07 -8.28 -15.75
CA GLY A 154 -22.53 -9.63 -15.80
C GLY A 154 -21.05 -9.73 -15.48
N ASN A 155 -20.30 -8.63 -15.66
CA ASN A 155 -18.85 -8.57 -15.42
C ASN A 155 -18.48 -8.20 -13.97
N LYS A 156 -19.42 -7.72 -13.16
CA LYS A 156 -19.16 -7.24 -11.78
C LYS A 156 -18.49 -8.28 -10.87
N TRP A 157 -18.73 -9.57 -11.12
CA TRP A 157 -18.26 -10.69 -10.31
C TRP A 157 -17.18 -11.52 -10.99
N LEU A 158 -16.62 -11.03 -12.11
CA LEU A 158 -15.72 -11.80 -12.94
C LEU A 158 -14.28 -11.29 -12.92
N TYR A 159 -14.08 -9.98 -12.78
CA TYR A 159 -12.77 -9.37 -12.93
C TYR A 159 -12.37 -8.58 -11.68
N PRO A 160 -11.12 -8.72 -11.23
CA PRO A 160 -10.57 -7.83 -10.21
C PRO A 160 -10.37 -6.42 -10.78
N ASP A 161 -10.38 -5.41 -9.92
CA ASP A 161 -10.05 -4.03 -10.30
C ASP A 161 -8.57 -3.87 -10.64
N LEU A 162 -7.69 -4.51 -9.83
CA LEU A 162 -6.25 -4.57 -10.05
C LEU A 162 -5.72 -5.99 -9.84
N VAL A 163 -4.64 -6.28 -10.52
CA VAL A 163 -3.82 -7.47 -10.33
C VAL A 163 -2.38 -7.04 -10.10
N ALA A 164 -1.56 -7.88 -9.48
CA ALA A 164 -0.14 -7.61 -9.38
C ALA A 164 0.69 -8.89 -9.40
N MET A 165 1.94 -8.74 -9.82
CA MET A 165 2.97 -9.76 -9.72
C MET A 165 3.96 -9.38 -8.62
N GLU A 166 4.34 -10.35 -7.80
CA GLU A 166 5.44 -10.27 -6.85
C GLU A 166 6.62 -11.10 -7.39
N ASP A 167 7.81 -10.51 -7.43
CA ASP A 167 9.06 -11.23 -7.64
C ASP A 167 9.63 -11.67 -6.29
N ILE A 168 9.38 -12.92 -5.90
CA ILE A 168 9.91 -13.45 -4.63
C ILE A 168 11.42 -13.67 -4.67
N GLY A 169 12.01 -13.63 -5.85
CA GLY A 169 13.46 -13.78 -6.07
C GLY A 169 14.20 -12.46 -6.23
N ALA A 170 13.58 -11.31 -5.97
CA ALA A 170 14.19 -10.01 -6.21
C ALA A 170 15.56 -9.82 -5.54
N GLU A 171 15.73 -10.36 -4.34
CA GLU A 171 16.96 -10.28 -3.56
C GLU A 171 17.86 -11.53 -3.68
N TRP A 172 17.46 -12.53 -4.49
CA TRP A 172 18.25 -13.76 -4.61
C TRP A 172 19.50 -13.54 -5.47
N ASP A 173 20.54 -14.27 -5.13
CA ASP A 173 21.73 -14.37 -5.97
C ASP A 173 21.39 -14.90 -7.37
N ARG A 174 22.16 -14.46 -8.37
CA ARG A 174 21.94 -14.82 -9.77
C ARG A 174 21.91 -16.33 -10.00
N GLU A 175 22.82 -17.10 -9.35
CA GLU A 175 22.90 -18.54 -9.51
C GLU A 175 21.70 -19.24 -8.89
N ILE A 176 21.16 -18.71 -7.78
CA ILE A 176 19.93 -19.22 -7.16
C ILE A 176 18.74 -18.99 -8.08
N ARG A 177 18.62 -17.80 -8.68
CA ARG A 177 17.57 -17.50 -9.66
C ARG A 177 17.61 -18.45 -10.86
N ALA A 178 18.80 -18.68 -11.42
CA ALA A 178 19.02 -19.60 -12.51
C ALA A 178 18.63 -21.04 -12.14
N CYS A 179 19.01 -21.49 -10.96
CA CYS A 179 18.66 -22.81 -10.45
C CYS A 179 17.13 -22.97 -10.31
N VAL A 180 16.47 -22.02 -9.66
CA VAL A 180 15.01 -22.03 -9.46
C VAL A 180 14.28 -22.06 -10.82
N GLN A 181 14.76 -21.30 -11.79
CA GLN A 181 14.21 -21.33 -13.15
C GLN A 181 14.35 -22.68 -13.83
N GLN A 182 15.50 -23.33 -13.70
CA GLN A 182 15.74 -24.65 -14.29
C GLN A 182 14.89 -25.78 -13.68
N VAL A 183 14.68 -25.73 -12.36
CA VAL A 183 13.87 -26.74 -11.68
C VAL A 183 12.36 -26.46 -11.77
N GLY A 184 11.96 -25.33 -12.38
CA GLY A 184 10.57 -24.94 -12.53
C GLY A 184 9.87 -24.60 -11.22
N ALA A 185 10.62 -24.20 -10.19
CA ALA A 185 10.04 -23.80 -8.92
C ALA A 185 9.39 -22.40 -9.00
N GLN A 186 8.48 -22.14 -8.08
CA GLN A 186 7.72 -20.90 -8.05
C GLN A 186 8.66 -19.70 -7.80
N ARG A 187 8.55 -18.70 -8.67
CA ARG A 187 9.33 -17.47 -8.64
C ARG A 187 8.49 -16.22 -8.46
N THR A 188 7.20 -16.34 -8.73
CA THR A 188 6.27 -15.21 -8.63
C THR A 188 5.06 -15.62 -7.81
N ARG A 189 4.45 -14.63 -7.17
CA ARG A 189 3.11 -14.74 -6.62
C ARG A 189 2.21 -13.76 -7.33
N LEU A 190 0.98 -14.18 -7.60
CA LEU A 190 -0.02 -13.34 -8.25
C LEU A 190 -1.05 -12.89 -7.24
N TRP A 191 -1.38 -11.60 -7.32
CA TRP A 191 -2.23 -10.90 -6.38
C TRP A 191 -3.44 -10.33 -7.10
N SER A 192 -4.58 -10.29 -6.43
CA SER A 192 -5.84 -9.77 -6.93
C SER A 192 -6.44 -8.80 -5.91
N PHE A 193 -6.91 -7.65 -6.37
CA PHE A 193 -7.44 -6.58 -5.54
C PHE A 193 -8.81 -6.13 -6.04
N GLU A 194 -9.75 -6.06 -5.11
CA GLU A 194 -11.06 -5.43 -5.28
C GLU A 194 -11.04 -4.11 -4.52
N VAL A 195 -11.39 -3.00 -5.18
CA VAL A 195 -11.26 -1.63 -4.64
C VAL A 195 -12.62 -1.01 -4.41
N LYS A 196 -12.82 -0.42 -3.23
CA LYS A 196 -14.05 0.28 -2.86
C LYS A 196 -13.74 1.61 -2.20
N LEU A 197 -14.62 2.58 -2.38
CA LEU A 197 -14.52 3.85 -1.66
C LEU A 197 -14.81 3.66 -0.18
N LEU A 198 -15.88 2.93 0.14
CA LEU A 198 -16.41 2.78 1.49
C LEU A 198 -16.88 1.35 1.73
N VAL A 199 -16.44 0.78 2.86
CA VAL A 199 -17.00 -0.45 3.40
C VAL A 199 -17.73 -0.15 4.70
N ASN A 200 -19.01 -0.49 4.73
CA ASN A 200 -19.88 -0.30 5.89
C ASN A 200 -20.73 -1.53 6.15
N ARG A 201 -21.58 -1.48 7.19
CA ARG A 201 -22.42 -2.61 7.59
C ARG A 201 -23.42 -3.04 6.51
N SER A 202 -23.84 -2.16 5.64
CA SER A 202 -24.86 -2.46 4.61
C SER A 202 -24.28 -3.16 3.37
N ASN A 203 -23.02 -2.91 3.02
CA ASN A 203 -22.37 -3.45 1.82
C ASN A 203 -21.26 -4.48 2.09
N VAL A 204 -20.84 -4.65 3.35
CA VAL A 204 -19.66 -5.47 3.73
C VAL A 204 -19.68 -6.87 3.10
N ARG A 205 -20.80 -7.57 3.12
CA ARG A 205 -20.89 -8.92 2.53
C ARG A 205 -20.80 -8.91 1.01
N GLU A 206 -21.50 -7.98 0.37
CA GLU A 206 -21.49 -7.86 -1.08
C GLU A 206 -20.06 -7.63 -1.60
N VAL A 207 -19.38 -6.58 -1.09
CA VAL A 207 -18.03 -6.24 -1.53
C VAL A 207 -17.00 -7.30 -1.17
N TRP A 208 -17.21 -7.99 -0.03
CA TRP A 208 -16.34 -9.09 0.37
C TRP A 208 -16.45 -10.28 -0.58
N PHE A 209 -17.67 -10.73 -0.89
CA PHE A 209 -17.85 -11.86 -1.81
C PHE A 209 -17.45 -11.51 -3.24
N GLN A 210 -17.51 -10.25 -3.64
CA GLN A 210 -16.93 -9.79 -4.88
C GLN A 210 -15.40 -9.99 -4.87
N ALA A 211 -14.72 -9.57 -3.81
CA ALA A 211 -13.27 -9.81 -3.65
C ALA A 211 -12.93 -11.32 -3.64
N VAL A 212 -13.72 -12.15 -2.95
CA VAL A 212 -13.56 -13.62 -2.94
C VAL A 212 -13.66 -14.19 -4.36
N SER A 213 -14.71 -13.83 -5.10
CA SER A 213 -14.95 -14.31 -6.46
C SER A 213 -13.83 -13.89 -7.40
N ASN A 214 -13.46 -12.60 -7.37
CA ASN A 214 -12.51 -12.00 -8.30
C ASN A 214 -11.05 -12.41 -8.02
N SER A 215 -10.76 -12.98 -6.84
CA SER A 215 -9.41 -13.40 -6.45
C SER A 215 -9.23 -14.90 -6.34
N SER A 216 -10.23 -15.72 -6.69
CA SER A 216 -10.18 -17.18 -6.51
C SER A 216 -9.02 -17.84 -7.25
N TRP A 217 -8.55 -17.25 -8.32
CA TRP A 217 -7.46 -17.73 -9.17
C TRP A 217 -6.05 -17.40 -8.65
N ALA A 218 -5.90 -16.35 -7.82
CA ALA A 218 -4.61 -15.79 -7.42
C ALA A 218 -4.07 -16.39 -6.12
N ASN A 219 -2.75 -16.25 -5.88
CA ASN A 219 -2.13 -16.63 -4.61
C ASN A 219 -2.67 -15.80 -3.46
N PHE A 220 -2.88 -14.49 -3.67
CA PHE A 220 -3.44 -13.59 -2.67
C PHE A 220 -4.62 -12.80 -3.22
N GLY A 221 -5.66 -12.65 -2.42
CA GLY A 221 -6.79 -11.78 -2.69
C GLY A 221 -6.97 -10.75 -1.61
N TYR A 222 -7.25 -9.50 -1.97
CA TYR A 222 -7.47 -8.41 -1.04
C TYR A 222 -8.70 -7.59 -1.40
N LEU A 223 -9.47 -7.23 -0.38
CA LEU A 223 -10.39 -6.12 -0.42
C LEU A 223 -9.63 -4.86 0.01
N VAL A 224 -9.70 -3.80 -0.81
CA VAL A 224 -9.09 -2.50 -0.54
C VAL A 224 -10.19 -1.47 -0.38
N ALA A 225 -10.14 -0.64 0.65
CA ALA A 225 -11.09 0.44 0.82
C ALA A 225 -10.42 1.72 1.30
N ALA A 226 -10.88 2.87 0.79
CA ALA A 226 -10.41 4.17 1.26
C ALA A 226 -10.97 4.48 2.65
N ASP A 227 -12.21 4.08 2.93
CA ASP A 227 -12.82 4.20 4.25
C ASP A 227 -13.49 2.89 4.68
N ILE A 228 -13.29 2.52 5.94
CA ILE A 228 -13.84 1.31 6.54
C ILE A 228 -14.48 1.70 7.87
N GLN A 229 -15.80 1.63 7.92
CA GLN A 229 -16.52 1.92 9.15
C GLN A 229 -16.23 0.86 10.22
N GLU A 230 -16.02 1.30 11.46
CA GLU A 230 -15.74 0.42 12.61
C GLU A 230 -16.83 -0.64 12.78
N SER A 231 -18.08 -0.27 12.50
CA SER A 231 -19.23 -1.19 12.57
C SER A 231 -19.15 -2.40 11.63
N ALA A 232 -18.33 -2.34 10.58
CA ALA A 232 -18.09 -3.44 9.64
C ALA A 232 -16.92 -4.35 10.06
N MET A 233 -16.00 -3.88 10.91
CA MET A 233 -14.76 -4.58 11.22
C MET A 233 -14.95 -5.97 11.84
N LYS A 234 -15.96 -6.16 12.68
CA LYS A 234 -16.25 -7.48 13.27
C LYS A 234 -16.61 -8.50 12.20
N GLU A 235 -17.47 -8.11 11.25
CA GLU A 235 -17.88 -8.97 10.14
C GLU A 235 -16.69 -9.25 9.19
N LEU A 236 -15.90 -8.23 8.87
CA LEU A 236 -14.71 -8.37 8.02
C LEU A 236 -13.72 -9.38 8.60
N ARG A 237 -13.47 -9.35 9.92
CA ARG A 237 -12.57 -10.33 10.58
C ARG A 237 -13.10 -11.76 10.49
N LEU A 238 -14.42 -11.95 10.67
CA LEU A 238 -15.05 -13.27 10.55
C LEU A 238 -14.94 -13.81 9.10
N LEU A 239 -15.25 -12.97 8.13
CA LEU A 239 -15.15 -13.32 6.71
C LEU A 239 -13.70 -13.60 6.29
N ALA A 240 -12.73 -12.81 6.75
CA ALA A 240 -11.32 -13.01 6.48
C ALA A 240 -10.81 -14.36 7.00
N ALA A 241 -11.19 -14.72 8.24
CA ALA A 241 -10.84 -16.01 8.82
C ALA A 241 -11.39 -17.19 8.00
N SER A 242 -12.59 -17.04 7.42
CA SER A 242 -13.27 -18.09 6.66
C SER A 242 -12.73 -18.24 5.23
N TYR A 243 -12.48 -17.13 4.56
CA TYR A 243 -12.16 -17.13 3.10
C TYR A 243 -10.70 -16.84 2.77
N GLY A 244 -9.90 -16.39 3.75
CA GLY A 244 -8.49 -16.11 3.55
C GLY A 244 -8.18 -14.84 2.75
N ILE A 245 -9.18 -13.99 2.47
CA ILE A 245 -9.01 -12.69 1.82
C ILE A 245 -8.44 -11.70 2.83
N GLY A 246 -7.50 -10.87 2.40
CA GLY A 246 -6.96 -9.78 3.19
C GLY A 246 -7.77 -8.49 3.08
N LEU A 247 -7.45 -7.54 3.94
CA LEU A 247 -8.07 -6.21 3.98
C LEU A 247 -7.01 -5.13 4.04
N ILE A 248 -7.07 -4.20 3.11
CA ILE A 248 -6.22 -3.00 3.06
C ILE A 248 -7.07 -1.76 3.27
N ARG A 249 -6.64 -0.88 4.16
CA ARG A 249 -7.12 0.51 4.22
C ARG A 249 -6.17 1.36 3.39
N LEU A 250 -6.67 1.91 2.30
CA LEU A 250 -5.91 2.80 1.43
C LEU A 250 -6.06 4.24 1.91
N ASN A 251 -4.97 4.90 2.25
CA ASN A 251 -4.99 6.33 2.53
C ASN A 251 -4.94 7.10 1.21
N ALA A 252 -6.03 7.78 0.88
CA ALA A 252 -6.15 8.50 -0.38
C ALA A 252 -5.36 9.83 -0.41
N GLU A 253 -5.01 10.39 0.75
CA GLU A 253 -4.19 11.61 0.85
C GLU A 253 -2.70 11.28 0.79
N ASP A 254 -2.30 10.20 1.46
CA ASP A 254 -0.93 9.70 1.47
C ASP A 254 -0.89 8.17 1.36
N PRO A 255 -0.71 7.61 0.16
CA PRO A 255 -0.67 6.16 -0.04
C PRO A 255 0.38 5.43 0.82
N SER A 256 1.46 6.10 1.25
CA SER A 256 2.47 5.48 2.12
C SER A 256 1.95 5.16 3.53
N GLU A 257 0.91 5.85 3.95
CA GLU A 257 0.23 5.63 5.24
C GLU A 257 -0.91 4.60 5.14
N SER A 258 -1.02 3.92 4.00
CA SER A 258 -1.96 2.81 3.84
C SER A 258 -1.56 1.63 4.72
N GLU A 259 -2.54 0.78 5.06
CA GLU A 259 -2.34 -0.26 6.06
C GLU A 259 -2.99 -1.58 5.66
N ILE A 260 -2.23 -2.67 5.76
CA ILE A 260 -2.79 -4.02 5.70
C ILE A 260 -3.41 -4.32 7.08
N LEU A 261 -4.73 -4.16 7.19
CA LEU A 261 -5.47 -4.40 8.43
C LEU A 261 -5.60 -5.89 8.76
N ILE A 262 -5.76 -6.70 7.73
CA ILE A 262 -5.85 -8.16 7.83
C ILE A 262 -5.00 -8.74 6.69
N PRO A 263 -3.94 -9.50 6.99
CA PRO A 263 -3.16 -10.16 5.95
C PRO A 263 -3.99 -11.26 5.28
N ALA A 264 -3.86 -11.39 3.95
CA ALA A 264 -4.46 -12.50 3.22
C ALA A 264 -3.71 -13.81 3.54
N ARG A 265 -4.44 -14.92 3.42
CA ARG A 265 -3.84 -16.25 3.45
C ARG A 265 -3.35 -16.62 2.07
N GLU A 266 -2.09 -17.06 1.96
CA GLU A 266 -1.54 -17.55 0.71
C GLU A 266 -2.26 -18.82 0.24
N ARG A 267 -2.62 -18.84 -1.04
CA ARG A 267 -3.00 -20.06 -1.76
C ARG A 267 -1.77 -20.56 -2.53
N PRO A 268 -1.34 -21.80 -2.30
CA PRO A 268 -0.09 -22.29 -2.92
C PRO A 268 -0.20 -22.38 -4.44
N ASP A 269 -1.38 -22.70 -4.95
CA ASP A 269 -1.61 -22.96 -6.36
C ASP A 269 -2.42 -21.82 -7.00
N ILE A 270 -2.07 -21.53 -8.26
CA ILE A 270 -2.83 -20.65 -9.15
C ILE A 270 -3.86 -21.49 -9.90
N ASP A 271 -5.12 -21.04 -9.94
CA ASP A 271 -6.13 -21.63 -10.79
C ASP A 271 -5.95 -21.16 -12.25
N TRP A 272 -5.18 -21.93 -13.00
CA TRP A 272 -4.87 -21.61 -14.40
C TRP A 272 -6.08 -21.72 -15.33
N ASP A 273 -7.11 -22.50 -15.00
CA ASP A 273 -8.34 -22.58 -15.77
C ASP A 273 -9.15 -21.27 -15.62
N ALA A 274 -9.23 -20.75 -14.40
CA ALA A 274 -9.81 -19.43 -14.15
C ALA A 274 -8.99 -18.32 -14.83
N CYS A 275 -7.66 -18.35 -14.76
CA CYS A 275 -6.78 -17.41 -15.47
C CYS A 275 -7.02 -17.45 -16.99
N ASN A 276 -7.12 -18.66 -17.57
CA ASN A 276 -7.38 -18.82 -19.00
C ASN A 276 -8.71 -18.19 -19.41
N ARG A 277 -9.77 -18.39 -18.62
CA ARG A 277 -11.08 -17.77 -18.87
C ARG A 277 -10.95 -16.24 -18.83
N LEU A 278 -10.33 -15.68 -17.79
CA LEU A 278 -10.14 -14.23 -17.64
C LEU A 278 -9.34 -13.65 -18.80
N ALA A 279 -8.25 -14.30 -19.23
CA ALA A 279 -7.43 -13.88 -20.35
C ALA A 279 -8.14 -13.95 -21.72
N LEU A 280 -9.08 -14.88 -21.89
CA LEU A 280 -9.90 -14.95 -23.10
C LEU A 280 -10.93 -13.83 -23.19
N GLU A 281 -11.39 -13.34 -22.05
CA GLU A 281 -12.49 -12.40 -21.96
C GLU A 281 -12.04 -10.94 -21.74
N ASN A 282 -10.84 -10.69 -21.16
CA ASN A 282 -10.33 -9.37 -20.88
C ASN A 282 -8.90 -9.17 -21.40
N THR A 283 -8.70 -8.11 -22.20
CA THR A 283 -7.39 -7.84 -22.82
C THR A 283 -6.35 -7.38 -21.82
N ASP A 284 -6.70 -6.59 -20.79
CA ASP A 284 -5.75 -6.15 -19.77
C ASP A 284 -5.25 -7.32 -18.92
N PHE A 285 -6.14 -8.26 -18.58
CA PHE A 285 -5.74 -9.47 -17.87
C PHE A 285 -4.84 -10.35 -18.74
N ARG A 286 -5.11 -10.44 -20.05
CA ARG A 286 -4.23 -11.16 -21.01
C ARG A 286 -2.85 -10.51 -21.07
N ASP A 287 -2.78 -9.18 -21.12
CA ASP A 287 -1.52 -8.43 -21.14
C ASP A 287 -0.74 -8.71 -19.85
N PHE A 288 -1.40 -8.65 -18.69
CA PHE A 288 -0.81 -9.01 -17.40
C PHE A 288 -0.17 -10.40 -17.42
N ILE A 289 -0.89 -11.43 -17.86
CA ILE A 289 -0.34 -12.80 -17.95
C ILE A 289 0.82 -12.88 -18.96
N SER A 290 0.76 -12.11 -20.04
CA SER A 290 1.87 -12.02 -21.00
C SER A 290 3.14 -11.42 -20.36
N TRP A 291 2.99 -10.40 -19.52
CA TRP A 291 4.13 -9.77 -18.81
C TRP A 291 4.70 -10.67 -17.72
N VAL A 292 3.85 -11.38 -16.99
CA VAL A 292 4.30 -12.43 -16.05
C VAL A 292 5.12 -13.49 -16.79
N ARG A 293 4.63 -13.98 -17.95
CA ARG A 293 5.39 -14.91 -18.79
C ARG A 293 6.72 -14.32 -19.25
N GLN A 294 6.72 -13.06 -19.72
CA GLN A 294 7.93 -12.36 -20.16
C GLN A 294 8.94 -12.22 -19.03
N PHE A 295 8.47 -11.89 -17.82
CA PHE A 295 9.31 -11.85 -16.63
C PHE A 295 9.98 -13.22 -16.38
N HIS A 296 9.24 -14.32 -16.46
CA HIS A 296 9.82 -15.66 -16.34
C HIS A 296 10.86 -15.99 -17.41
N GLN A 297 10.74 -15.42 -18.61
CA GLN A 297 11.66 -15.66 -19.73
C GLN A 297 12.93 -14.79 -19.64
N THR A 298 12.81 -13.55 -19.15
CA THR A 298 13.87 -12.53 -19.25
C THR A 298 14.48 -12.13 -17.91
N ASP A 299 13.90 -12.57 -16.81
CA ASP A 299 14.26 -12.13 -15.44
C ASP A 299 14.15 -10.60 -15.23
N ASN A 300 13.30 -9.95 -16.03
CA ASN A 300 13.16 -8.50 -16.02
C ASN A 300 11.69 -8.09 -16.11
N ALA A 301 11.20 -7.42 -15.06
CA ALA A 301 9.91 -6.74 -15.09
C ALA A 301 10.11 -5.37 -15.73
N ARG A 302 9.74 -5.23 -17.00
CA ARG A 302 9.87 -3.97 -17.73
C ARG A 302 8.98 -2.91 -17.11
N VAL A 303 9.58 -1.83 -16.62
CA VAL A 303 8.88 -0.74 -15.91
C VAL A 303 7.71 -0.17 -16.72
N GLY A 304 7.85 -0.04 -18.05
CA GLY A 304 6.83 0.54 -18.92
C GLY A 304 5.59 -0.33 -19.16
N ASP A 305 5.61 -1.59 -18.75
CA ASP A 305 4.48 -2.50 -18.95
C ASP A 305 3.46 -2.41 -17.79
N TRP A 306 3.90 -2.00 -16.59
CA TRP A 306 3.13 -1.98 -15.36
C TRP A 306 2.58 -0.58 -15.05
N ASP A 307 1.47 -0.52 -14.33
CA ASP A 307 0.88 0.76 -13.90
C ASP A 307 1.64 1.30 -12.67
N LEU A 308 2.91 1.58 -12.88
CA LEU A 308 3.78 2.15 -11.86
C LEU A 308 3.52 3.65 -11.73
N PRO A 309 3.71 4.23 -10.53
CA PRO A 309 3.63 5.68 -10.38
C PRO A 309 4.65 6.33 -11.33
N GLU A 310 4.21 7.34 -12.06
CA GLU A 310 5.13 8.18 -12.82
C GLU A 310 6.23 8.66 -11.88
N ALA A 311 7.47 8.53 -12.31
CA ALA A 311 8.58 9.17 -11.61
C ALA A 311 8.24 10.66 -11.52
N VAL A 312 8.03 11.16 -10.32
CA VAL A 312 7.82 12.60 -10.12
C VAL A 312 9.15 13.25 -10.48
N GLU A 313 9.17 13.93 -11.64
CA GLU A 313 10.31 14.73 -12.11
C GLU A 313 10.66 15.83 -11.10
#